data_09a23595a9f532c63aa1fa81367e9c69
#
_entry.id   09a23595a9f532c63aa1fa81367e9c69
#
_cell.length_a   1.000
_cell.length_b   1.000
_cell.length_c   1.000
_cell.angle_alpha   90.00
_cell.angle_beta   90.00
_cell.angle_gamma   90.00
#
_symmetry.space_group_name_H-M   'P 1'
#
loop_
_entity.id
_entity.type
_entity.pdbx_description
1 polymer ?
#
loop_
_entity_poly.entity_id
_entity_poly.type
_entity_poly.pdbx_seq_one_letter_code
_entity_poly.pdbx_strand_id
1 'polypeptide(L)'
;MDVKIAEDWKALLQEEFDKPYFEELTRFVREEYAARQIFPAGRNIFRAFDRCPLSSLKVVIIGQDPYHGEGQANGLCFSVNDGVRFPPSLQNIFKEIHDDIGSPIPTSGNLDRWAEQGV
;
A
#
# COMPACT_ATOMS: atom_id res chain seq x y z
N MET A 1 -7.22 -13.04 15.71
CA MET A 1 -8.18 -12.36 14.79
C MET A 1 -7.99 -12.89 13.37
N ASP A 2 -9.06 -13.12 12.66
CA ASP A 2 -9.01 -13.56 11.26
C ASP A 2 -8.94 -12.36 10.32
N VAL A 3 -7.74 -12.07 9.81
CA VAL A 3 -7.47 -10.98 8.89
C VAL A 3 -7.47 -11.50 7.45
N LYS A 4 -8.15 -10.80 6.56
CA LYS A 4 -8.17 -11.14 5.14
C LYS A 4 -6.92 -10.59 4.46
N ILE A 5 -5.90 -11.40 4.39
CA ILE A 5 -4.59 -11.13 3.81
C ILE A 5 -4.08 -12.40 3.12
N ALA A 6 -3.16 -12.27 2.18
CA ALA A 6 -2.55 -13.41 1.51
C ALA A 6 -1.99 -14.44 2.51
N GLU A 7 -2.20 -15.72 2.23
CA GLU A 7 -1.94 -16.81 3.19
C GLU A 7 -0.49 -16.92 3.65
N ASP A 8 0.48 -16.66 2.76
CA ASP A 8 1.89 -16.67 3.11
C ASP A 8 2.24 -15.60 4.17
N TRP A 9 1.73 -14.40 3.98
CA TRP A 9 1.86 -13.31 4.95
C TRP A 9 1.07 -13.59 6.22
N LYS A 10 -0.14 -14.13 6.09
CA LYS A 10 -0.99 -14.47 7.24
C LYS A 10 -0.30 -15.43 8.19
N ALA A 11 0.31 -16.49 7.66
CA ALA A 11 1.04 -17.45 8.46
C ALA A 11 2.18 -16.79 9.26
N LEU A 12 2.89 -15.83 8.66
CA LEU A 12 3.98 -15.12 9.32
C LEU A 12 3.48 -14.12 10.38
N LEU A 13 2.35 -13.46 10.13
CA LEU A 13 1.87 -12.33 10.92
C LEU A 13 0.76 -12.69 11.91
N GLN A 14 0.29 -13.93 11.95
CA GLN A 14 -0.85 -14.31 12.78
C GLN A 14 -0.65 -13.98 14.26
N GLU A 15 0.54 -14.16 14.79
CA GLU A 15 0.85 -13.80 16.18
C GLU A 15 0.62 -12.30 16.46
N GLU A 16 0.93 -11.44 15.50
CA GLU A 16 0.68 -10.00 15.63
C GLU A 16 -0.81 -9.70 15.61
N PHE A 17 -1.57 -10.38 14.76
CA PHE A 17 -3.02 -10.20 14.66
C PHE A 17 -3.78 -10.64 15.92
N ASP A 18 -3.18 -11.50 16.73
CA ASP A 18 -3.79 -12.00 17.98
C ASP A 18 -3.40 -11.16 19.21
N LYS A 19 -2.53 -10.15 19.04
CA LYS A 19 -2.11 -9.27 20.14
C LYS A 19 -3.17 -8.20 20.48
N PRO A 20 -3.25 -7.79 21.75
CA PRO A 20 -4.23 -6.79 22.18
C PRO A 20 -4.16 -5.46 21.41
N TYR A 21 -2.96 -4.98 21.07
CA TYR A 21 -2.80 -3.73 20.32
C TYR A 21 -3.47 -3.78 18.95
N PHE A 22 -3.43 -4.95 18.30
CA PHE A 22 -4.04 -5.12 17.00
C PHE A 22 -5.56 -5.11 17.07
N GLU A 23 -6.12 -5.69 18.12
CA GLU A 23 -7.56 -5.63 18.38
C GLU A 23 -8.03 -4.19 18.61
N GLU A 24 -7.30 -3.43 19.42
CA GLU A 24 -7.60 -2.00 19.65
C GLU A 24 -7.49 -1.20 18.35
N LEU A 25 -6.44 -1.42 17.57
CA LEU A 25 -6.22 -0.76 16.27
C LEU A 25 -7.37 -1.06 15.31
N THR A 26 -7.76 -2.31 15.16
CA THR A 26 -8.83 -2.69 14.24
C THR A 26 -10.18 -2.15 14.66
N ARG A 27 -10.47 -2.08 15.95
CA ARG A 27 -11.67 -1.43 16.46
C ARG A 27 -11.69 0.06 16.07
N PHE A 28 -10.62 0.78 16.35
CA PHE A 28 -10.48 2.19 15.99
C PHE A 28 -10.67 2.40 14.48
N VAL A 29 -9.98 1.61 13.66
CA VAL A 29 -10.06 1.72 12.19
C VAL A 29 -11.49 1.47 11.70
N ARG A 30 -12.18 0.47 12.21
CA ARG A 30 -13.57 0.19 11.84
C ARG A 30 -14.51 1.35 12.21
N GLU A 31 -14.33 1.94 13.37
CA GLU A 31 -15.11 3.10 13.82
C GLU A 31 -14.88 4.30 12.89
N GLU A 32 -13.64 4.56 12.50
CA GLU A 32 -13.30 5.63 11.57
C GLU A 32 -13.90 5.41 10.18
N TYR A 33 -13.82 4.21 9.62
CA TYR A 33 -14.44 3.87 8.34
C TYR A 33 -15.95 3.99 8.37
N ALA A 34 -16.60 3.69 9.50
CA ALA A 34 -18.05 3.84 9.67
C ALA A 34 -18.48 5.29 9.78
N ALA A 35 -17.66 6.15 10.38
CA ALA A 35 -18.01 7.54 10.67
C ALA A 35 -17.58 8.54 9.60
N ARG A 36 -16.56 8.19 8.79
CA ARG A 36 -15.90 9.12 7.85
C ARG A 36 -15.55 8.43 6.55
N GLN A 37 -15.24 9.24 5.53
CA GLN A 37 -14.63 8.75 4.31
C GLN A 37 -13.13 8.57 4.53
N ILE A 38 -12.66 7.31 4.56
CA ILE A 38 -11.27 6.94 4.82
C ILE A 38 -10.67 6.30 3.57
N PHE A 39 -9.40 6.56 3.31
CA PHE A 39 -8.64 6.00 2.20
C PHE A 39 -7.45 5.18 2.70
N PRO A 40 -7.07 4.13 2.00
CA PRO A 40 -7.72 3.53 0.83
C PRO A 40 -9.05 2.87 1.19
N ALA A 41 -9.82 2.43 0.18
CA ALA A 41 -10.99 1.58 0.42
C ALA A 41 -10.61 0.36 1.27
N GLY A 42 -11.51 -0.09 2.15
CA GLY A 42 -11.21 -1.15 3.12
C GLY A 42 -10.62 -2.42 2.50
N ARG A 43 -11.08 -2.79 1.29
CA ARG A 43 -10.52 -3.94 0.54
C ARG A 43 -9.06 -3.77 0.13
N ASN A 44 -8.52 -2.57 0.17
CA ASN A 44 -7.15 -2.27 -0.25
C ASN A 44 -6.18 -2.05 0.93
N ILE A 45 -6.63 -2.17 2.19
CA ILE A 45 -5.77 -1.95 3.36
C ILE A 45 -4.54 -2.86 3.33
N PHE A 46 -4.71 -4.13 2.98
CA PHE A 46 -3.62 -5.11 2.91
C PHE A 46 -3.12 -5.40 1.50
N ARG A 47 -3.42 -4.53 0.54
CA ARG A 47 -3.10 -4.77 -0.86
C ARG A 47 -1.59 -4.93 -1.11
N ALA A 48 -0.74 -4.23 -0.36
CA ALA A 48 0.71 -4.38 -0.45
C ALA A 48 1.17 -5.82 -0.17
N PHE A 49 0.54 -6.49 0.78
CA PHE A 49 0.82 -7.88 1.10
C PHE A 49 0.26 -8.83 0.04
N ASP A 50 -0.96 -8.55 -0.44
CA ASP A 50 -1.61 -9.41 -1.43
C ASP A 50 -0.91 -9.37 -2.79
N ARG A 51 -0.29 -8.24 -3.15
CA ARG A 51 0.37 -8.04 -4.44
C ARG A 51 1.84 -8.40 -4.46
N CYS A 52 2.48 -8.53 -3.30
CA CYS A 52 3.88 -8.89 -3.20
C CYS A 52 4.03 -10.19 -2.41
N PRO A 53 4.19 -11.35 -3.08
CA PRO A 53 4.40 -12.61 -2.37
C PRO A 53 5.63 -12.53 -1.46
N LEU A 54 5.52 -13.12 -0.27
CA LEU A 54 6.60 -13.13 0.72
C LEU A 54 7.90 -13.70 0.14
N SER A 55 7.79 -14.74 -0.69
CA SER A 55 8.94 -15.38 -1.35
C SER A 55 9.67 -14.47 -2.34
N SER A 56 9.00 -13.45 -2.87
CA SER A 56 9.56 -12.49 -3.83
C SER A 56 10.04 -11.20 -3.18
N LEU A 57 9.74 -10.99 -1.91
CA LEU A 57 10.02 -9.73 -1.22
C LEU A 57 11.51 -9.38 -1.23
N LYS A 58 11.83 -8.18 -1.69
CA LYS A 58 13.18 -7.62 -1.74
C LYS A 58 13.30 -6.31 -0.98
N VAL A 59 12.27 -5.45 -1.06
CA VAL A 59 12.28 -4.10 -0.47
C VAL A 59 10.94 -3.82 0.16
N VAL A 60 10.95 -3.25 1.37
CA VAL A 60 9.76 -2.73 2.05
C VAL A 60 9.87 -1.21 2.09
N ILE A 61 8.88 -0.53 1.53
CA ILE A 61 8.76 0.92 1.61
C ILE A 61 7.74 1.26 2.70
N ILE A 62 8.17 2.01 3.71
CA ILE A 62 7.29 2.51 4.77
C ILE A 62 7.07 3.99 4.54
N GLY A 63 5.84 4.36 4.19
CA GLY A 63 5.42 5.75 4.06
C GLY A 63 4.84 6.29 5.36
N GLN A 64 4.50 7.57 5.36
CA GLN A 64 3.94 8.24 6.52
C GLN A 64 2.44 7.90 6.67
N ASP A 65 1.65 8.20 5.64
CA ASP A 65 0.21 7.99 5.58
C ASP A 65 -0.27 7.84 4.13
N PRO A 66 -1.46 7.26 3.92
CA PRO A 66 -2.05 7.20 2.58
C PRO A 66 -2.38 8.60 2.05
N TYR A 67 -2.46 8.72 0.72
CA TYR A 67 -3.00 9.93 0.10
C TYR A 67 -4.43 10.19 0.61
N HIS A 68 -4.76 11.46 0.83
CA HIS A 68 -6.06 11.87 1.36
C HIS A 68 -7.03 12.38 0.29
N GLY A 69 -6.61 12.48 -0.96
CA GLY A 69 -7.47 12.85 -2.08
C GLY A 69 -8.36 11.70 -2.52
N GLU A 70 -9.59 11.98 -2.90
CA GLU A 70 -10.52 10.97 -3.40
C GLU A 70 -9.93 10.26 -4.64
N GLY A 71 -9.96 8.93 -4.63
CA GLY A 71 -9.47 8.11 -5.74
C GLY A 71 -7.95 7.99 -5.84
N GLN A 72 -7.17 8.54 -4.90
CA GLN A 72 -5.71 8.50 -4.96
C GLN A 72 -5.13 7.22 -4.33
N ALA A 73 -5.32 7.00 -3.03
CA ALA A 73 -4.73 5.86 -2.33
C ALA A 73 -5.30 4.52 -2.82
N ASN A 74 -4.43 3.60 -3.19
CA ASN A 74 -4.81 2.27 -3.69
C ASN A 74 -4.22 1.09 -2.90
N GLY A 75 -3.63 1.36 -1.73
CA GLY A 75 -3.07 0.34 -0.84
C GLY A 75 -1.60 0.02 -1.03
N LEU A 76 -0.96 0.58 -2.04
CA LEU A 76 0.50 0.53 -2.23
C LEU A 76 1.11 1.90 -1.95
N CYS A 77 2.22 1.93 -1.22
CA CYS A 77 2.90 3.17 -0.87
C CYS A 77 3.25 3.98 -2.14
N PHE A 78 2.88 5.25 -2.16
CA PHE A 78 3.04 6.22 -3.26
C PHE A 78 2.25 5.92 -4.54
N SER A 79 1.62 4.76 -4.68
CA SER A 79 0.91 4.33 -5.88
C SER A 79 -0.44 5.03 -6.03
N VAL A 80 -0.82 5.26 -7.29
CA VAL A 80 -2.17 5.66 -7.70
C VAL A 80 -2.64 4.76 -8.84
N ASN A 81 -3.96 4.69 -9.06
CA ASN A 81 -4.51 3.93 -10.17
C ASN A 81 -4.18 4.57 -11.52
N ASP A 82 -4.29 3.78 -12.59
CA ASP A 82 -4.13 4.27 -13.96
C ASP A 82 -5.07 5.45 -14.23
N GLY A 83 -4.57 6.45 -14.93
CA GLY A 83 -5.33 7.64 -15.27
C GLY A 83 -5.43 8.69 -14.16
N VAL A 84 -4.97 8.40 -12.96
CA VAL A 84 -4.91 9.37 -11.86
C VAL A 84 -3.63 10.21 -12.00
N ARG A 85 -3.78 11.52 -11.80
CA ARG A 85 -2.64 12.45 -11.81
C ARG A 85 -1.65 12.06 -10.70
N PHE A 86 -0.37 12.07 -11.03
CA PHE A 86 0.68 11.76 -10.07
C PHE A 86 0.73 12.80 -8.94
N PRO A 87 0.56 12.38 -7.68
CA PRO A 87 0.82 13.28 -6.56
C PRO A 87 2.28 13.78 -6.56
N PRO A 88 2.57 14.93 -5.94
CA PRO A 88 3.91 15.50 -5.95
C PRO A 88 5.02 14.57 -5.48
N SER A 89 4.78 13.76 -4.44
CA SER A 89 5.75 12.79 -3.95
C SER A 89 6.10 11.74 -5.00
N LEU A 90 5.11 11.23 -5.72
CA LEU A 90 5.34 10.25 -6.79
C LEU A 90 6.06 10.89 -7.99
N GLN A 91 5.72 12.12 -8.35
CA GLN A 91 6.44 12.87 -9.37
C GLN A 91 7.93 12.99 -9.03
N ASN A 92 8.24 13.31 -7.79
CA ASN A 92 9.62 13.44 -7.31
C ASN A 92 10.37 12.10 -7.35
N ILE A 93 9.70 10.99 -6.99
CA ILE A 93 10.30 9.66 -7.05
C ILE A 93 10.64 9.30 -8.51
N PHE A 94 9.72 9.48 -9.42
CA PHE A 94 9.95 9.18 -10.84
C PHE A 94 11.04 10.07 -11.45
N LYS A 95 11.06 11.36 -11.08
CA LYS A 95 12.12 12.26 -11.50
C LYS A 95 13.48 11.80 -11.01
N GLU A 96 13.59 11.43 -9.75
CA GLU A 96 14.85 10.94 -9.18
C GLU A 96 15.34 9.66 -9.86
N ILE A 97 14.46 8.71 -10.12
CA ILE A 97 14.81 7.49 -10.84
C ILE A 97 15.31 7.80 -12.25
N HIS A 98 14.63 8.72 -12.94
CA HIS A 98 15.04 9.15 -14.27
C HIS A 98 16.43 9.81 -14.25
N ASP A 99 16.65 10.73 -13.31
CA ASP A 99 17.90 11.47 -13.20
C ASP A 99 19.08 10.57 -12.78
N ASP A 100 18.81 9.56 -11.93
CA ASP A 100 19.85 8.68 -11.40
C ASP A 100 20.27 7.58 -12.39
N ILE A 101 19.30 6.85 -12.92
CA ILE A 101 19.57 5.64 -13.74
C ILE A 101 19.06 5.75 -15.18
N GLY A 102 18.51 6.87 -15.58
CA GLY A 102 18.07 7.13 -16.95
C GLY A 102 16.78 6.41 -17.36
N SER A 103 16.06 5.78 -16.42
CA SER A 103 14.79 5.15 -16.74
C SER A 103 13.74 6.18 -17.20
N PRO A 104 12.96 5.88 -18.24
CA PRO A 104 11.89 6.78 -18.67
C PRO A 104 10.86 7.01 -17.56
N ILE A 105 10.31 8.23 -17.50
CA ILE A 105 9.22 8.53 -16.59
C ILE A 105 7.99 7.75 -17.04
N PRO A 106 7.37 6.93 -16.16
CA PRO A 106 6.21 6.14 -16.53
C PRO A 106 5.00 6.99 -16.91
N THR A 107 4.11 6.45 -17.70
CA THR A 107 2.81 7.06 -18.03
C THR A 107 1.75 6.73 -16.98
N SER A 108 1.93 5.66 -16.21
CA SER A 108 1.04 5.25 -15.13
C SER A 108 1.72 5.38 -13.78
N GLY A 109 0.97 5.86 -12.80
CA GLY A 109 1.37 5.91 -11.38
C GLY A 109 1.02 4.65 -10.61
N ASN A 110 0.48 3.61 -11.26
CA ASN A 110 0.18 2.34 -10.62
C ASN A 110 1.48 1.54 -10.41
N LEU A 111 1.82 1.29 -9.15
CA LEU A 111 3.04 0.58 -8.75
C LEU A 111 2.84 -0.92 -8.53
N ASP A 112 1.73 -1.50 -9.00
CA ASP A 112 1.54 -2.96 -9.00
C ASP A 112 2.74 -3.69 -9.63
N ARG A 113 3.31 -3.14 -10.68
CA ARG A 113 4.50 -3.69 -11.34
C ARG A 113 5.73 -3.76 -10.45
N TRP A 114 5.83 -2.84 -9.46
CA TRP A 114 6.90 -2.89 -8.46
C TRP A 114 6.64 -3.99 -7.45
N ALA A 115 5.40 -4.10 -6.94
CA ALA A 115 5.00 -5.14 -6.01
C ALA A 115 5.23 -6.54 -6.59
N GLU A 116 4.91 -6.75 -7.85
CA GLU A 116 5.17 -8.00 -8.57
C GLU A 116 6.65 -8.34 -8.64
N GLN A 117 7.53 -7.36 -8.58
CA GLN A 117 8.99 -7.53 -8.59
C GLN A 117 9.61 -7.65 -7.18
N GLY A 118 8.80 -7.57 -6.12
CA GLY A 118 9.27 -7.72 -4.75
C GLY A 118 9.43 -6.42 -3.95
N VAL A 119 8.76 -5.37 -4.34
CA VAL A 119 8.76 -4.08 -3.61
C VAL A 119 7.46 -3.90 -2.86
#